data_a528e32d646a0cb9995d85fcd4497433
#
_entry.id   a528e32d646a0cb9995d85fcd4497433
#
_cell.length_a   1.000
_cell.length_b   1.000
_cell.length_c   1.000
_cell.angle_alpha   90.00
_cell.angle_beta   90.00
_cell.angle_gamma   90.00
#
_symmetry.space_group_name_H-M   'P 1'
#
loop_
_entity.id
_entity.type
_entity.pdbx_description
1 polymer ?
#
loop_
_entity_poly.entity_id
_entity_poly.type
_entity_poly.pdbx_seq_one_letter_code
_entity_poly.pdbx_strand_id
1 'polypeptide(L)'
;MGICRLRLNNNSILEIEIRDGEYVIDCGANVGNITSIFENAGANVIAFEPNKHAFEILQTRFVYNKKVRCFKKGVVGKNPGKRKLFMHKNNYIDEIVYSTGSSIIESKNNVNKNNYEEVEMVRLSSFIKKFNKDIKVLKIDIEGAEIELLNDLMDSGVARKIPYIFVETHEKKIPTLQKETEALRNRVKNEGYTNINLNWI
;
A
#
# COMPACT_ATOMS: atom_id res chain seq x y z
N MET A 1 -5.80 2.92 -23.90
CA MET A 1 -6.55 3.48 -22.75
C MET A 1 -7.34 2.34 -22.17
N GLY A 2 -7.08 1.99 -20.90
CA GLY A 2 -7.78 0.93 -20.18
C GLY A 2 -8.60 1.50 -19.03
N ILE A 3 -9.59 0.75 -18.58
CA ILE A 3 -10.42 1.11 -17.43
C ILE A 3 -10.02 0.21 -16.27
N CYS A 4 -9.52 0.82 -15.19
CA CYS A 4 -9.30 0.13 -13.92
C CYS A 4 -10.58 0.25 -13.09
N ARG A 5 -11.07 -0.89 -12.56
CA ARG A 5 -12.24 -0.95 -11.68
C ARG A 5 -11.81 -1.33 -10.28
N LEU A 6 -11.99 -0.44 -9.34
CA LEU A 6 -11.70 -0.65 -7.93
C LEU A 6 -12.97 -0.70 -7.11
N ARG A 7 -13.09 -1.69 -6.24
CA ARG A 7 -14.22 -1.83 -5.32
C ARG A 7 -14.00 -0.98 -4.07
N LEU A 8 -15.05 -0.29 -3.62
CA LEU A 8 -15.03 0.50 -2.39
C LEU A 8 -15.83 -0.19 -1.28
N ASN A 9 -15.61 0.20 -0.04
CA ASN A 9 -16.26 -0.34 1.17
C ASN A 9 -17.79 -0.37 1.12
N ASN A 10 -18.40 0.56 0.40
CA ASN A 10 -19.85 0.64 0.22
C ASN A 10 -20.37 -0.21 -0.96
N ASN A 11 -19.59 -1.17 -1.44
CA ASN A 11 -19.85 -1.98 -2.63
C ASN A 11 -19.97 -1.20 -3.95
N SER A 12 -19.70 0.10 -3.97
CA SER A 12 -19.60 0.82 -5.24
C SER A 12 -18.32 0.46 -5.99
N ILE A 13 -18.37 0.62 -7.31
CA ILE A 13 -17.21 0.44 -8.18
C ILE A 13 -16.77 1.82 -8.64
N LEU A 14 -15.50 2.13 -8.42
CA LEU A 14 -14.87 3.30 -8.99
C LEU A 14 -14.14 2.90 -10.27
N GLU A 15 -14.45 3.58 -11.36
CA GLU A 15 -13.76 3.44 -12.63
C GLU A 15 -12.72 4.54 -12.80
N ILE A 16 -11.50 4.14 -13.10
CA ILE A 16 -10.38 5.06 -13.36
C ILE A 16 -9.86 4.77 -14.75
N GLU A 17 -9.83 5.77 -15.58
CA GLU A 17 -9.14 5.69 -16.86
C GLU A 17 -7.62 5.75 -16.64
N ILE A 18 -6.93 4.73 -17.15
CA ILE A 18 -5.47 4.65 -17.19
C ILE A 18 -5.04 4.67 -18.66
N ARG A 19 -4.22 5.65 -19.00
CA ARG A 19 -3.56 5.69 -20.29
C ARG A 19 -2.35 4.76 -20.29
N ASP A 20 -2.06 4.17 -21.43
CA ASP A 20 -0.88 3.32 -21.57
C ASP A 20 0.39 4.06 -21.13
N GLY A 21 1.15 3.45 -20.25
CA GLY A 21 2.39 4.02 -19.72
C GLY A 21 2.25 4.96 -18.52
N GLU A 22 1.04 5.32 -18.06
CA GLU A 22 0.87 6.04 -16.78
C GLU A 22 1.37 5.20 -15.61
N TYR A 23 1.94 5.86 -14.60
CA TYR A 23 2.52 5.16 -13.45
C TYR A 23 1.51 4.98 -12.31
N VAL A 24 1.53 3.80 -11.73
CA VAL A 24 0.77 3.44 -10.53
C VAL A 24 1.73 2.88 -9.48
N ILE A 25 1.51 3.23 -8.22
CA ILE A 25 2.23 2.64 -7.09
C ILE A 25 1.25 1.79 -6.28
N ASP A 26 1.61 0.52 -6.05
CA ASP A 26 0.87 -0.44 -5.24
C ASP A 26 1.70 -0.76 -3.98
N CYS A 27 1.30 -0.20 -2.84
CA CYS A 27 1.94 -0.42 -1.55
C CYS A 27 1.18 -1.50 -0.78
N GLY A 28 1.90 -2.58 -0.42
CA GLY A 28 1.31 -3.82 0.08
C GLY A 28 0.71 -4.64 -1.07
N ALA A 29 1.54 -4.91 -2.10
CA ALA A 29 1.09 -5.58 -3.32
C ALA A 29 0.72 -7.05 -3.09
N ASN A 30 1.17 -7.64 -1.98
CA ASN A 30 0.98 -9.05 -1.65
C ASN A 30 1.37 -9.95 -2.83
N VAL A 31 0.52 -10.90 -3.24
CA VAL A 31 0.75 -11.79 -4.39
C VAL A 31 0.42 -11.15 -5.75
N GLY A 32 0.12 -9.85 -5.78
CA GLY A 32 -0.04 -9.05 -6.99
C GLY A 32 -1.44 -9.05 -7.61
N ASN A 33 -2.49 -9.31 -6.85
CA ASN A 33 -3.85 -9.29 -7.40
C ASN A 33 -4.26 -7.90 -7.89
N ILE A 34 -4.04 -6.86 -7.06
CA ILE A 34 -4.33 -5.46 -7.42
C ILE A 34 -3.32 -4.95 -8.45
N THR A 35 -2.05 -5.32 -8.30
CA THR A 35 -1.01 -5.04 -9.32
C THR A 35 -1.45 -5.48 -10.72
N SER A 36 -2.05 -6.69 -10.85
CA SER A 36 -2.56 -7.20 -12.14
C SER A 36 -3.71 -6.35 -12.70
N ILE A 37 -4.59 -5.83 -11.85
CA ILE A 37 -5.70 -4.97 -12.30
C ILE A 37 -5.15 -3.70 -12.94
N PHE A 38 -4.16 -3.07 -12.32
CA PHE A 38 -3.53 -1.86 -12.87
C PHE A 38 -2.73 -2.16 -14.14
N GLU A 39 -1.97 -3.25 -14.15
CA GLU A 39 -1.18 -3.64 -15.32
C GLU A 39 -2.08 -3.96 -16.52
N ASN A 40 -3.15 -4.73 -16.32
CA ASN A 40 -4.13 -5.03 -17.38
C ASN A 40 -4.84 -3.78 -17.92
N ALA A 41 -4.95 -2.71 -17.11
CA ALA A 41 -5.45 -1.41 -17.57
C ALA A 41 -4.40 -0.60 -18.35
N GLY A 42 -3.15 -1.08 -18.47
CA GLY A 42 -2.07 -0.48 -19.25
C GLY A 42 -1.05 0.29 -18.43
N ALA A 43 -1.15 0.32 -17.11
CA ALA A 43 -0.22 1.04 -16.24
C ALA A 43 1.19 0.45 -16.24
N ASN A 44 2.19 1.31 -16.01
CA ASN A 44 3.46 0.92 -15.45
C ASN A 44 3.32 0.84 -13.92
N VAL A 45 3.46 -0.33 -13.31
CA VAL A 45 3.22 -0.53 -11.89
C VAL A 45 4.53 -0.66 -11.11
N ILE A 46 4.62 0.08 -10.01
CA ILE A 46 5.67 -0.05 -9.01
C ILE A 46 5.04 -0.70 -7.78
N ALA A 47 5.38 -1.96 -7.52
CA ALA A 47 4.79 -2.79 -6.48
C ALA A 47 5.78 -2.96 -5.32
N PHE A 48 5.34 -2.62 -4.11
CA PHE A 48 6.10 -2.82 -2.87
C PHE A 48 5.45 -3.91 -2.03
N GLU A 49 6.23 -4.94 -1.67
CA GLU A 49 5.80 -6.02 -0.80
C GLU A 49 6.96 -6.46 0.10
N PRO A 50 6.88 -6.25 1.42
CA PRO A 50 7.97 -6.62 2.33
C PRO A 50 8.00 -8.10 2.68
N ASN A 51 6.85 -8.79 2.74
CA ASN A 51 6.78 -10.20 3.13
C ASN A 51 7.48 -11.07 2.08
N LYS A 52 8.40 -11.94 2.52
CA LYS A 52 9.22 -12.76 1.64
C LYS A 52 8.39 -13.68 0.75
N HIS A 53 7.45 -14.40 1.33
CA HIS A 53 6.66 -15.43 0.62
C HIS A 53 5.71 -14.80 -0.41
N ALA A 54 5.00 -13.74 -0.01
CA ALA A 54 4.15 -12.98 -0.92
C ALA A 54 4.96 -12.35 -2.06
N PHE A 55 6.14 -11.79 -1.74
CA PHE A 55 7.01 -11.19 -2.73
C PHE A 55 7.54 -12.20 -3.77
N GLU A 56 7.89 -13.40 -3.36
CA GLU A 56 8.37 -14.46 -4.27
C GLU A 56 7.29 -14.81 -5.32
N ILE A 57 6.02 -14.86 -4.91
CA ILE A 57 4.88 -15.07 -5.82
C ILE A 57 4.68 -13.85 -6.72
N LEU A 58 4.66 -12.65 -6.13
CA LEU A 58 4.55 -11.39 -6.87
C LEU A 58 5.63 -11.30 -7.95
N GLN A 59 6.87 -11.54 -7.59
CA GLN A 59 8.00 -11.49 -8.52
C GLN A 59 7.87 -12.53 -9.64
N THR A 60 7.50 -13.77 -9.30
CA THR A 60 7.31 -14.86 -10.28
C THR A 60 6.20 -14.52 -11.26
N ARG A 61 5.09 -13.97 -10.76
CA ARG A 61 3.93 -13.58 -11.58
C ARG A 61 4.28 -12.56 -12.65
N PHE A 62 5.18 -11.63 -12.35
CA PHE A 62 5.53 -10.53 -13.24
C PHE A 62 6.96 -10.60 -13.80
N VAL A 63 7.65 -11.75 -13.69
CA VAL A 63 9.07 -11.90 -14.06
C VAL A 63 9.40 -11.48 -15.50
N TYR A 64 8.48 -11.70 -16.43
CA TYR A 64 8.63 -11.30 -17.84
C TYR A 64 7.88 -10.02 -18.21
N ASN A 65 7.20 -9.40 -17.25
CA ASN A 65 6.40 -8.20 -17.52
C ASN A 65 7.23 -6.93 -17.35
N LYS A 66 7.53 -6.26 -18.45
CA LYS A 66 8.35 -5.05 -18.47
C LYS A 66 7.66 -3.82 -17.86
N LYS A 67 6.32 -3.86 -17.68
CA LYS A 67 5.54 -2.77 -17.08
C LYS A 67 5.49 -2.85 -15.55
N VAL A 68 5.82 -4.00 -14.95
CA VAL A 68 5.75 -4.19 -13.49
C VAL A 68 7.15 -4.26 -12.89
N ARG A 69 7.40 -3.42 -11.89
CA ARG A 69 8.63 -3.41 -11.10
C ARG A 69 8.30 -3.78 -9.65
N CYS A 70 8.76 -4.93 -9.20
CA CYS A 70 8.53 -5.43 -7.85
C CYS A 70 9.72 -5.09 -6.94
N PHE A 71 9.44 -4.56 -5.74
CA PHE A 71 10.42 -4.25 -4.72
C PHE A 71 10.12 -5.03 -3.44
N LYS A 72 11.07 -5.88 -2.98
CA LYS A 72 10.99 -6.54 -1.68
C LYS A 72 11.30 -5.53 -0.56
N LYS A 73 10.39 -4.59 -0.34
CA LYS A 73 10.54 -3.51 0.62
C LYS A 73 9.17 -3.10 1.14
N GLY A 74 9.12 -2.69 2.41
CA GLY A 74 7.97 -1.97 2.91
C GLY A 74 8.08 -0.47 2.66
N VAL A 75 6.98 0.24 2.84
CA VAL A 75 6.92 1.70 2.74
C VAL A 75 6.53 2.33 4.06
N VAL A 76 7.11 3.49 4.35
CA VAL A 76 6.86 4.26 5.58
C VAL A 76 6.86 5.76 5.30
N GLY A 77 6.26 6.54 6.21
CA GLY A 77 6.33 7.99 6.17
C GLY A 77 7.61 8.54 6.79
N LYS A 78 8.11 7.88 7.85
CA LYS A 78 9.29 8.34 8.60
C LYS A 78 10.25 7.18 8.87
N ASN A 79 11.48 7.51 9.22
CA ASN A 79 12.48 6.54 9.68
C ASN A 79 12.63 5.32 8.75
N PRO A 80 13.07 5.50 7.49
CA PRO A 80 13.39 4.40 6.60
C PRO A 80 14.55 3.56 7.18
N GLY A 81 14.75 2.38 6.64
CA GLY A 81 15.78 1.43 7.10
C GLY A 81 15.16 0.10 7.52
N LYS A 82 15.88 -0.69 8.30
CA LYS A 82 15.39 -2.00 8.72
C LYS A 82 14.33 -1.91 9.82
N ARG A 83 13.26 -2.66 9.66
CA ARG A 83 12.21 -2.85 10.68
C ARG A 83 11.80 -4.31 10.78
N LYS A 84 11.24 -4.70 11.92
CA LYS A 84 10.62 -6.00 12.11
C LYS A 84 9.25 -6.02 11.44
N LEU A 85 9.02 -7.01 10.60
CA LEU A 85 7.72 -7.37 10.06
C LEU A 85 7.23 -8.59 10.83
N PHE A 86 6.20 -8.42 11.66
CA PHE A 86 5.63 -9.50 12.45
C PHE A 86 4.67 -10.31 11.60
N MET A 87 4.82 -11.65 11.64
CA MET A 87 4.00 -12.56 10.85
C MET A 87 2.64 -12.77 11.51
N HIS A 88 1.64 -13.08 10.70
CA HIS A 88 0.33 -13.48 11.21
C HIS A 88 0.44 -14.70 12.12
N LYS A 89 -0.39 -14.78 13.17
CA LYS A 89 -0.35 -15.90 14.16
C LYS A 89 -0.50 -17.28 13.52
N ASN A 90 -1.28 -17.37 12.44
CA ASN A 90 -1.54 -18.62 11.72
C ASN A 90 -0.60 -18.84 10.52
N ASN A 91 0.48 -18.07 10.40
CA ASN A 91 1.42 -18.18 9.29
C ASN A 91 2.01 -19.60 9.12
N TYR A 92 2.06 -20.39 10.22
CA TYR A 92 2.49 -21.78 10.21
C TYR A 92 1.53 -22.73 9.46
N ILE A 93 0.27 -22.33 9.24
CA ILE A 93 -0.74 -23.14 8.52
C ILE A 93 -0.57 -22.96 7.02
N ASP A 94 -0.43 -21.71 6.57
CA ASP A 94 -0.22 -21.35 5.16
C ASP A 94 0.41 -19.95 5.10
N GLU A 95 1.69 -19.90 4.70
CA GLU A 95 2.47 -18.67 4.66
C GLU A 95 1.95 -17.69 3.60
N ILE A 96 1.30 -18.19 2.57
CA ILE A 96 0.76 -17.38 1.48
C ILE A 96 -0.58 -16.76 1.89
N VAL A 97 -1.51 -17.59 2.37
CA VAL A 97 -2.86 -17.14 2.77
C VAL A 97 -2.77 -16.13 3.91
N TYR A 98 -1.87 -16.35 4.89
CA TYR A 98 -1.72 -15.49 6.05
C TYR A 98 -0.68 -14.36 5.88
N SER A 99 -0.02 -14.25 4.72
CA SER A 99 0.88 -13.11 4.42
C SER A 99 0.16 -11.77 4.47
N THR A 100 -1.13 -11.74 4.08
CA THR A 100 -2.00 -10.54 4.12
C THR A 100 -2.18 -9.94 5.50
N GLY A 101 -1.87 -10.70 6.58
CA GLY A 101 -2.03 -10.23 7.94
C GLY A 101 -0.74 -9.78 8.62
N SER A 102 0.40 -9.85 7.94
CA SER A 102 1.71 -9.41 8.49
C SER A 102 1.75 -7.90 8.65
N SER A 103 2.38 -7.40 9.73
CA SER A 103 2.40 -5.97 10.05
C SER A 103 3.70 -5.55 10.73
N ILE A 104 4.10 -4.29 10.52
CA ILE A 104 5.17 -3.67 11.32
C ILE A 104 4.67 -3.19 12.70
N ILE A 105 3.37 -3.27 12.95
CA ILE A 105 2.73 -2.88 14.22
C ILE A 105 2.66 -4.10 15.13
N GLU A 106 3.50 -4.15 16.15
CA GLU A 106 3.56 -5.25 17.11
C GLU A 106 2.26 -5.44 17.93
N SER A 107 1.52 -4.35 18.17
CA SER A 107 0.26 -4.37 18.93
C SER A 107 -0.94 -4.87 18.14
N LYS A 108 -0.79 -5.21 16.85
CA LYS A 108 -1.85 -5.78 16.05
C LYS A 108 -2.29 -7.14 16.59
N ASN A 109 -3.59 -7.35 16.74
CA ASN A 109 -4.15 -8.51 17.47
C ASN A 109 -3.85 -9.89 16.82
N ASN A 110 -3.60 -9.92 15.52
CA ASN A 110 -3.41 -11.15 14.75
C ASN A 110 -1.96 -11.46 14.39
N VAL A 111 -0.97 -10.72 14.92
CA VAL A 111 0.45 -11.02 14.69
C VAL A 111 1.07 -11.80 15.84
N ASN A 112 2.11 -12.57 15.52
CA ASN A 112 2.95 -13.26 16.50
C ASN A 112 4.21 -12.43 16.77
N LYS A 113 4.33 -11.88 17.96
CA LYS A 113 5.47 -11.03 18.36
C LYS A 113 6.83 -11.74 18.35
N ASN A 114 6.81 -13.07 18.48
CA ASN A 114 8.01 -13.90 18.47
C ASN A 114 8.38 -14.42 17.08
N ASN A 115 7.52 -14.18 16.06
CA ASN A 115 7.77 -14.59 14.68
C ASN A 115 7.80 -13.34 13.79
N TYR A 116 9.00 -12.91 13.43
CA TYR A 116 9.23 -11.73 12.58
C TYR A 116 10.41 -11.94 11.64
N GLU A 117 10.41 -11.19 10.55
CA GLU A 117 11.57 -11.02 9.68
C GLU A 117 12.04 -9.55 9.68
N GLU A 118 13.33 -9.31 9.45
CA GLU A 118 13.83 -7.97 9.19
C GLU A 118 13.60 -7.61 7.72
N VAL A 119 12.90 -6.50 7.50
CA VAL A 119 12.58 -5.99 6.17
C VAL A 119 13.12 -4.58 5.98
N GLU A 120 13.52 -4.27 4.77
CA GLU A 120 13.94 -2.92 4.40
C GLU A 120 12.73 -2.04 4.14
N MET A 121 12.71 -0.85 4.74
CA MET A 121 11.65 0.14 4.57
C MET A 121 12.17 1.36 3.81
N VAL A 122 11.37 1.85 2.89
CA VAL A 122 11.67 3.09 2.16
C VAL A 122 10.68 4.19 2.53
N ARG A 123 11.15 5.43 2.66
CA ARG A 123 10.28 6.58 2.80
C ARG A 123 9.65 6.88 1.44
N LEU A 124 8.32 6.68 1.35
CA LEU A 124 7.62 6.73 0.07
C LEU A 124 7.66 8.12 -0.57
N SER A 125 7.50 9.18 0.22
CA SER A 125 7.58 10.55 -0.31
C SER A 125 8.94 10.87 -0.94
N SER A 126 10.03 10.38 -0.35
CA SER A 126 11.38 10.53 -0.89
C SER A 126 11.57 9.70 -2.16
N PHE A 127 11.03 8.48 -2.18
CA PHE A 127 11.04 7.62 -3.36
C PHE A 127 10.33 8.28 -4.53
N ILE A 128 9.10 8.79 -4.34
CA ILE A 128 8.31 9.43 -5.38
C ILE A 128 9.03 10.67 -5.93
N LYS A 129 9.59 11.52 -5.04
CA LYS A 129 10.35 12.70 -5.48
C LYS A 129 11.58 12.32 -6.32
N LYS A 130 12.31 11.27 -5.93
CA LYS A 130 13.49 10.78 -6.67
C LYS A 130 13.09 10.09 -7.98
N PHE A 131 11.97 9.39 -8.00
CA PHE A 131 11.46 8.70 -9.19
C PHE A 131 11.13 9.68 -10.31
N ASN A 132 10.70 10.89 -9.97
CA ASN A 132 10.51 12.04 -10.86
C ASN A 132 9.62 11.72 -12.08
N LYS A 133 8.55 10.97 -11.87
CA LYS A 133 7.47 10.70 -12.82
C LYS A 133 6.14 11.00 -12.15
N ASP A 134 5.16 11.42 -12.95
CA ASP A 134 3.81 11.62 -12.46
C ASP A 134 3.17 10.28 -12.12
N ILE A 135 2.61 10.20 -10.92
CA ILE A 135 1.90 9.02 -10.44
C ILE A 135 0.41 9.27 -10.61
N LYS A 136 -0.26 8.42 -11.36
CA LYS A 136 -1.71 8.49 -11.59
C LYS A 136 -2.51 7.98 -10.41
N VAL A 137 -2.10 6.85 -9.87
CA VAL A 137 -2.78 6.18 -8.76
C VAL A 137 -1.75 5.72 -7.73
N LEU A 138 -2.07 5.93 -6.46
CA LEU A 138 -1.36 5.36 -5.32
C LEU A 138 -2.36 4.53 -4.50
N LYS A 139 -2.12 3.21 -4.40
CA LYS A 139 -2.83 2.32 -3.48
C LYS A 139 -1.96 2.09 -2.24
N ILE A 140 -2.57 2.20 -1.06
CA ILE A 140 -1.92 2.00 0.24
C ILE A 140 -2.76 1.01 1.05
N ASP A 141 -2.18 -0.15 1.32
CA ASP A 141 -2.73 -1.21 2.17
C ASP A 141 -1.53 -1.93 2.80
N ILE A 142 -1.10 -1.42 3.94
CA ILE A 142 0.18 -1.78 4.58
C ILE A 142 0.01 -2.18 6.05
N GLU A 143 -1.21 -2.59 6.39
CA GLU A 143 -1.53 -3.29 7.63
C GLU A 143 -1.20 -2.52 8.91
N GLY A 144 -1.52 -1.22 8.92
CA GLY A 144 -1.51 -0.36 10.10
C GLY A 144 -0.53 0.82 10.07
N ALA A 145 0.34 0.93 9.06
CA ALA A 145 1.27 2.04 8.91
C ALA A 145 0.76 3.19 8.02
N GLU A 146 -0.50 3.12 7.59
CA GLU A 146 -1.11 4.06 6.63
C GLU A 146 -1.14 5.50 7.17
N ILE A 147 -1.39 5.66 8.47
CA ILE A 147 -1.54 6.98 9.10
C ILE A 147 -0.23 7.75 9.04
N GLU A 148 0.88 7.13 9.46
CA GLU A 148 2.21 7.74 9.39
C GLU A 148 2.59 8.08 7.94
N LEU A 149 2.33 7.14 7.04
CA LEU A 149 2.66 7.27 5.63
C LEU A 149 1.88 8.41 4.98
N LEU A 150 0.56 8.47 5.20
CA LEU A 150 -0.28 9.47 4.57
C LEU A 150 0.00 10.86 5.11
N ASN A 151 0.24 11.00 6.42
CA ASN A 151 0.67 12.27 7.00
C ASN A 151 1.97 12.78 6.35
N ASP A 152 2.97 11.92 6.14
CA ASP A 152 4.21 12.31 5.46
C ASP A 152 3.98 12.72 4.00
N LEU A 153 3.12 12.03 3.26
CA LEU A 153 2.78 12.39 1.88
C LEU A 153 2.09 13.76 1.81
N MET A 154 1.24 14.08 2.79
CA MET A 154 0.58 15.39 2.90
C MET A 154 1.59 16.48 3.28
N ASP A 155 2.39 16.28 4.34
CA ASP A 155 3.41 17.22 4.82
C ASP A 155 4.46 17.54 3.75
N SER A 156 4.84 16.55 2.95
CA SER A 156 5.83 16.71 1.87
C SER A 156 5.27 17.32 0.59
N GLY A 157 3.94 17.56 0.52
CA GLY A 157 3.22 18.05 -0.64
C GLY A 157 3.06 17.02 -1.78
N VAL A 158 3.52 15.78 -1.59
CA VAL A 158 3.41 14.71 -2.60
C VAL A 158 1.96 14.31 -2.83
N ALA A 159 1.15 14.24 -1.76
CA ALA A 159 -0.25 13.83 -1.86
C ALA A 159 -1.08 14.71 -2.82
N ARG A 160 -0.78 16.01 -2.93
CA ARG A 160 -1.50 16.92 -3.85
C ARG A 160 -1.19 16.69 -5.32
N LYS A 161 -0.11 16.00 -5.63
CA LYS A 161 0.34 15.74 -7.02
C LYS A 161 -0.21 14.45 -7.60
N ILE A 162 -0.81 13.59 -6.76
CA ILE A 162 -1.33 12.28 -7.17
C ILE A 162 -2.84 12.38 -7.35
N PRO A 163 -3.39 12.18 -8.55
CA PRO A 163 -4.83 12.32 -8.81
C PRO A 163 -5.72 11.40 -7.98
N TYR A 164 -5.27 10.18 -7.69
CA TYR A 164 -6.04 9.19 -6.94
C TYR A 164 -5.18 8.49 -5.89
N ILE A 165 -5.58 8.58 -4.63
CA ILE A 165 -4.95 7.87 -3.51
C ILE A 165 -6.01 7.04 -2.81
N PHE A 166 -5.82 5.72 -2.80
CA PHE A 166 -6.70 4.75 -2.15
C PHE A 166 -6.01 4.16 -0.94
N VAL A 167 -6.69 4.17 0.19
CA VAL A 167 -6.13 3.71 1.46
C VAL A 167 -7.11 2.76 2.13
N GLU A 168 -6.66 1.53 2.40
CA GLU A 168 -7.34 0.65 3.35
C GLU A 168 -6.87 1.04 4.75
N THR A 169 -7.80 1.45 5.61
CA THR A 169 -7.50 1.80 7.00
C THR A 169 -7.79 0.62 7.92
N HIS A 170 -6.92 0.38 8.90
CA HIS A 170 -6.94 -0.85 9.71
C HIS A 170 -7.38 -0.62 11.16
N GLU A 171 -8.05 0.47 11.48
CA GLU A 171 -8.52 0.79 12.83
C GLU A 171 -9.50 -0.26 13.42
N LYS A 172 -10.24 -0.96 12.56
CA LYS A 172 -11.12 -2.05 13.00
C LYS A 172 -10.32 -3.29 13.47
N LYS A 173 -9.18 -3.54 12.84
CA LYS A 173 -8.27 -4.65 13.17
C LYS A 173 -7.25 -4.25 14.25
N ILE A 174 -7.00 -2.93 14.41
CA ILE A 174 -6.03 -2.35 15.35
C ILE A 174 -6.70 -1.21 16.12
N PRO A 175 -7.45 -1.51 17.21
CA PRO A 175 -8.24 -0.50 17.93
C PRO A 175 -7.44 0.69 18.47
N THR A 176 -6.14 0.50 18.73
CA THR A 176 -5.25 1.59 19.18
C THR A 176 -5.08 2.70 18.14
N LEU A 177 -5.35 2.41 16.85
CA LEU A 177 -5.26 3.40 15.76
C LEU A 177 -6.56 4.19 15.56
N GLN A 178 -7.65 3.88 16.27
CA GLN A 178 -8.96 4.49 16.02
C GLN A 178 -8.92 6.02 16.11
N LYS A 179 -8.36 6.56 17.18
CA LYS A 179 -8.26 8.02 17.38
C LYS A 179 -7.39 8.70 16.31
N GLU A 180 -6.28 8.06 15.97
CA GLU A 180 -5.35 8.58 14.97
C GLU A 180 -5.96 8.53 13.56
N THR A 181 -6.71 7.48 13.24
CA THR A 181 -7.44 7.37 11.97
C THR A 181 -8.54 8.43 11.86
N GLU A 182 -9.26 8.70 12.95
CA GLU A 182 -10.26 9.76 12.98
C GLU A 182 -9.61 11.15 12.79
N ALA A 183 -8.50 11.40 13.46
CA ALA A 183 -7.71 12.62 13.26
C ALA A 183 -7.23 12.78 11.81
N LEU A 184 -6.78 11.68 11.17
CA LEU A 184 -6.39 11.66 9.77
C LEU A 184 -7.58 11.99 8.84
N ARG A 185 -8.76 11.40 9.07
CA ARG A 185 -10.00 11.69 8.31
C ARG A 185 -10.35 13.17 8.40
N ASN A 186 -10.30 13.74 9.61
CA ASN A 186 -10.55 15.16 9.83
C ASN A 186 -9.50 16.03 9.13
N ARG A 187 -8.23 15.65 9.17
CA ARG A 187 -7.15 16.36 8.47
C ARG A 187 -7.37 16.38 6.96
N VAL A 188 -7.65 15.21 6.35
CA VAL A 188 -7.93 15.08 4.91
C VAL A 188 -9.08 16.01 4.50
N LYS A 189 -10.16 16.04 5.29
CA LYS A 189 -11.31 16.90 5.03
C LYS A 189 -10.97 18.38 5.19
N ASN A 190 -10.34 18.78 6.29
CA ASN A 190 -10.06 20.18 6.63
C ASN A 190 -9.03 20.81 5.69
N GLU A 191 -8.04 20.03 5.21
CA GLU A 191 -7.05 20.51 4.24
C GLU A 191 -7.54 20.40 2.79
N GLY A 192 -8.79 19.96 2.55
CA GLY A 192 -9.44 19.95 1.24
C GLY A 192 -8.86 18.93 0.26
N TYR A 193 -8.41 17.77 0.74
CA TYR A 193 -7.98 16.68 -0.15
C TYR A 193 -9.20 15.94 -0.71
N THR A 194 -9.51 16.14 -1.98
CA THR A 194 -10.59 15.43 -2.69
C THR A 194 -10.12 14.17 -3.42
N ASN A 195 -8.81 14.00 -3.51
CA ASN A 195 -8.15 12.90 -4.22
C ASN A 195 -7.76 11.72 -3.31
N ILE A 196 -8.01 11.81 -1.98
CA ILE A 196 -7.71 10.76 -1.01
C ILE A 196 -9.00 10.05 -0.62
N ASN A 197 -9.07 8.76 -0.88
CA ASN A 197 -10.17 7.88 -0.48
C ASN A 197 -9.69 6.94 0.65
N LEU A 198 -10.24 7.13 1.84
CA LEU A 198 -9.96 6.33 3.05
C LEU A 198 -10.96 5.19 3.26
N ASN A 199 -11.76 4.85 2.26
CA ASN A 199 -12.80 3.83 2.32
C ASN A 199 -12.59 2.74 1.27
N TRP A 200 -11.36 2.55 0.82
CA TRP A 200 -11.02 1.44 -0.06
C TRP A 200 -10.89 0.13 0.74
N ILE A 201 -11.23 -1.03 0.11
CA ILE A 201 -11.08 -2.37 0.67
C ILE A 201 -10.27 -3.21 -0.31
#